data_0764d0985f6ffe2b460d2217ae9fd5a4
#
_entry.id   0764d0985f6ffe2b460d2217ae9fd5a4
#
_cell.length_a   1.000
_cell.length_b   1.000
_cell.length_c   1.000
_cell.angle_alpha   90.00
_cell.angle_beta   90.00
_cell.angle_gamma   90.00
#
_symmetry.space_group_name_H-M   'P 1'
#
loop_
_entity.id
_entity.type
_entity.pdbx_description
1 polymer ?
#
loop_
_entity_poly.entity_id
_entity_poly.type
_entity_poly.pdbx_seq_one_letter_code
_entity_poly.pdbx_strand_id
1 'polypeptide(L)'
;MSTTTCVSIKTSIPGPKSMELIEKRKAYIPKGVGNNAPIFVEKADGALVHDVDGNVLLDFAGAIGTLNVGHRPEEVVEAIKIQLDKYIHTCFHVAMYEPYLALAEKLAEITPGSFEKKTILLNSGAEAVENAVKIARKYTGRSGIVSFTRGFHGRTLLGMSLTSKVKPYKFQMGPFAPATYKAMFPYSLHRPVGMTEEEYAEFCVGQFEDFLYTEVAPEELAAVIMEPVQGEGGFIIPHKKFVQGVYNICRKHDILFIADEVQTGFGRTGEMFASTHFDIEPDLITMSKSLAAGLPISAVLGRAEIMDAPSPGEIGGTYGGSPLGCVAALAVIEKMEKENLVERSRQIGEQIMQHFIALQKEVPIIAEVRGLGAMCAIELIHPSTKQPMKEFTATYTKALCEQGVIVLAAGVHGNILRFLTPLVITDEQLQEGLSIMNRLLVSMYQSTVATEVK
;
A
#
# COMPACT_ATOMS: atom_id res chain seq x y z
N MET A 1 -20.50 30.89 -10.73
CA MET A 1 -20.90 29.53 -11.12
C MET A 1 -21.17 28.77 -9.81
N SER A 2 -22.36 28.22 -9.61
CA SER A 2 -22.68 27.39 -8.46
C SER A 2 -21.82 26.11 -8.56
N THR A 3 -20.79 25.99 -7.73
CA THR A 3 -20.01 24.75 -7.60
C THR A 3 -20.93 23.73 -6.96
N THR A 4 -21.39 22.77 -7.77
CA THR A 4 -22.13 21.62 -7.24
C THR A 4 -21.15 20.83 -6.38
N THR A 5 -21.34 20.80 -5.06
CA THR A 5 -20.50 20.01 -4.15
C THR A 5 -20.72 18.52 -4.38
N CYS A 6 -19.63 17.75 -4.43
CA CYS A 6 -19.67 16.28 -4.54
C CYS A 6 -19.97 15.63 -3.18
N VAL A 7 -19.49 16.23 -2.09
CA VAL A 7 -19.79 15.82 -0.73
C VAL A 7 -21.18 16.28 -0.33
N SER A 8 -21.98 15.38 0.28
CA SER A 8 -23.30 15.68 0.80
C SER A 8 -23.54 14.99 2.14
N ILE A 9 -23.52 15.75 3.23
CA ILE A 9 -23.74 15.23 4.58
C ILE A 9 -25.17 15.59 5.01
N LYS A 10 -26.02 14.57 5.11
CA LYS A 10 -27.43 14.69 5.48
C LYS A 10 -27.71 14.40 6.95
N THR A 11 -26.84 13.62 7.58
CA THR A 11 -26.97 13.22 8.99
C THR A 11 -25.62 13.42 9.70
N SER A 12 -25.59 13.26 11.02
CA SER A 12 -24.31 13.05 11.70
C SER A 12 -23.61 11.79 11.19
N ILE A 13 -22.30 11.67 11.36
CA ILE A 13 -21.51 10.46 11.09
C ILE A 13 -20.95 9.95 12.43
N PRO A 14 -21.38 8.73 12.88
CA PRO A 14 -22.34 7.84 12.24
C PRO A 14 -23.79 8.35 12.28
N GLY A 15 -24.55 8.06 11.23
CA GLY A 15 -25.99 8.32 11.16
C GLY A 15 -26.82 7.25 11.88
N PRO A 16 -28.18 7.44 11.95
CA PRO A 16 -29.05 6.53 12.73
C PRO A 16 -28.98 5.07 12.29
N LYS A 17 -29.00 4.79 10.99
CA LYS A 17 -28.91 3.42 10.46
C LYS A 17 -27.54 2.81 10.71
N SER A 18 -26.48 3.61 10.52
CA SER A 18 -25.11 3.20 10.83
C SER A 18 -24.95 2.85 12.32
N MET A 19 -25.56 3.62 13.21
CA MET A 19 -25.58 3.33 14.66
C MET A 19 -26.22 1.98 14.98
N GLU A 20 -27.38 1.67 14.38
CA GLU A 20 -28.03 0.37 14.53
C GLU A 20 -27.11 -0.77 14.05
N LEU A 21 -26.48 -0.61 12.89
CA LEU A 21 -25.58 -1.62 12.34
C LEU A 21 -24.28 -1.76 13.15
N ILE A 22 -23.80 -0.70 13.81
CA ILE A 22 -22.68 -0.76 14.76
C ILE A 22 -23.02 -1.67 15.95
N GLU A 23 -24.25 -1.60 16.49
CA GLU A 23 -24.67 -2.50 17.57
C GLU A 23 -24.72 -3.97 17.12
N LYS A 24 -25.25 -4.24 15.92
CA LYS A 24 -25.19 -5.59 15.31
C LYS A 24 -23.75 -6.06 15.11
N ARG A 25 -22.86 -5.17 14.63
CA ARG A 25 -21.43 -5.47 14.49
C ARG A 25 -20.78 -5.89 15.80
N LYS A 26 -21.09 -5.21 16.90
CA LYS A 26 -20.55 -5.57 18.23
C LYS A 26 -20.95 -6.99 18.68
N ALA A 27 -22.12 -7.45 18.28
CA ALA A 27 -22.62 -8.77 18.62
C ALA A 27 -21.96 -9.91 17.82
N TYR A 28 -21.62 -9.67 16.55
CA TYR A 28 -21.23 -10.75 15.61
C TYR A 28 -19.80 -10.65 15.09
N ILE A 29 -19.14 -9.49 15.19
CA ILE A 29 -17.79 -9.29 14.64
C ILE A 29 -16.79 -9.11 15.79
N PRO A 30 -15.67 -9.86 15.80
CA PRO A 30 -14.64 -9.71 16.83
C PRO A 30 -14.07 -8.28 16.87
N LYS A 31 -13.74 -7.79 18.07
CA LYS A 31 -13.12 -6.47 18.28
C LYS A 31 -11.81 -6.27 17.53
N GLY A 32 -11.09 -7.35 17.22
CA GLY A 32 -9.83 -7.32 16.47
C GLY A 32 -9.97 -6.85 15.02
N VAL A 33 -11.17 -6.92 14.44
CA VAL A 33 -11.46 -6.33 13.12
C VAL A 33 -11.72 -4.84 13.30
N GLY A 34 -10.68 -4.02 13.07
CA GLY A 34 -10.79 -2.55 13.14
C GLY A 34 -11.49 -1.94 11.93
N ASN A 35 -12.05 -0.76 12.11
CA ASN A 35 -12.54 0.10 11.04
C ASN A 35 -12.22 1.58 11.38
N ASN A 36 -11.96 2.39 10.37
CA ASN A 36 -11.61 3.81 10.55
C ASN A 36 -12.84 4.72 10.46
N ALA A 37 -13.66 4.54 9.43
CA ALA A 37 -14.89 5.32 9.27
C ALA A 37 -16.09 4.57 9.89
N PRO A 38 -16.87 5.21 10.78
CA PRO A 38 -18.01 4.57 11.44
C PRO A 38 -19.28 4.63 10.57
N ILE A 39 -19.16 4.26 9.30
CA ILE A 39 -20.26 4.23 8.32
C ILE A 39 -20.45 2.82 7.78
N PHE A 40 -21.61 2.55 7.22
CA PHE A 40 -21.88 1.35 6.42
C PHE A 40 -22.19 1.78 4.99
N VAL A 41 -21.43 1.23 4.03
CA VAL A 41 -21.54 1.58 2.62
C VAL A 41 -22.76 0.91 2.02
N GLU A 42 -23.61 1.69 1.34
CA GLU A 42 -24.73 1.21 0.51
C GLU A 42 -24.30 1.01 -0.93
N LYS A 43 -23.59 2.00 -1.49
CA LYS A 43 -23.03 1.95 -2.85
C LYS A 43 -21.78 2.84 -2.94
N ALA A 44 -20.96 2.59 -3.95
CA ALA A 44 -19.79 3.41 -4.23
C ALA A 44 -19.53 3.46 -5.74
N ASP A 45 -19.00 4.57 -6.25
CA ASP A 45 -18.68 4.77 -7.65
C ASP A 45 -17.52 5.78 -7.80
N GLY A 46 -16.54 5.46 -8.65
CA GLY A 46 -15.36 6.31 -8.84
C GLY A 46 -14.63 6.59 -7.53
N ALA A 47 -14.61 7.83 -7.07
CA ALA A 47 -14.03 8.24 -5.78
C ALA A 47 -15.09 8.57 -4.71
N LEU A 48 -16.36 8.24 -4.94
CA LEU A 48 -17.47 8.55 -4.05
C LEU A 48 -17.98 7.30 -3.34
N VAL A 49 -18.27 7.46 -2.05
CA VAL A 49 -18.90 6.45 -1.19
C VAL A 49 -20.21 6.99 -0.67
N HIS A 50 -21.28 6.23 -0.81
CA HIS A 50 -22.60 6.53 -0.28
C HIS A 50 -22.88 5.59 0.91
N ASP A 51 -23.18 6.16 2.07
CA ASP A 51 -23.55 5.37 3.23
C ASP A 51 -25.06 5.08 3.30
N VAL A 52 -25.43 4.16 4.19
CA VAL A 52 -26.84 3.74 4.39
C VAL A 52 -27.73 4.85 4.96
N ASP A 53 -27.12 5.94 5.48
CA ASP A 53 -27.81 7.11 6.02
C ASP A 53 -28.03 8.20 4.94
N GLY A 54 -27.52 7.95 3.73
CA GLY A 54 -27.67 8.83 2.57
C GLY A 54 -26.60 9.93 2.49
N ASN A 55 -25.54 9.85 3.28
CA ASN A 55 -24.40 10.74 3.13
C ASN A 55 -23.55 10.31 1.92
N VAL A 56 -22.90 11.29 1.28
CA VAL A 56 -21.94 11.08 0.18
C VAL A 56 -20.58 11.60 0.61
N LEU A 57 -19.59 10.74 0.58
CA LEU A 57 -18.23 11.03 1.04
C LEU A 57 -17.21 10.82 -0.09
N LEU A 58 -16.13 11.61 -0.06
CA LEU A 58 -14.96 11.43 -0.91
C LEU A 58 -14.01 10.39 -0.28
N ASP A 59 -13.57 9.43 -1.07
CA ASP A 59 -12.64 8.38 -0.65
C ASP A 59 -11.18 8.76 -0.98
N PHE A 60 -10.46 9.29 0.01
CA PHE A 60 -9.02 9.49 -0.07
C PHE A 60 -8.21 8.32 0.52
N ALA A 61 -8.89 7.24 0.89
CA ALA A 61 -8.30 6.01 1.42
C ALA A 61 -8.17 4.88 0.39
N GLY A 62 -8.99 4.90 -0.67
CA GLY A 62 -8.99 3.94 -1.78
C GLY A 62 -9.01 2.49 -1.32
N ALA A 63 -9.78 2.18 -0.24
CA ALA A 63 -9.76 0.86 0.43
C ALA A 63 -8.33 0.37 0.74
N ILE A 64 -7.51 1.25 1.33
CA ILE A 64 -6.08 1.01 1.64
C ILE A 64 -5.24 0.83 0.36
N GLY A 65 -5.59 1.58 -0.70
CA GLY A 65 -4.88 1.55 -1.98
C GLY A 65 -5.23 0.35 -2.86
N THR A 66 -6.43 -0.19 -2.75
CA THR A 66 -6.93 -1.31 -3.56
C THR A 66 -7.65 -0.82 -4.82
N LEU A 67 -8.10 0.43 -4.84
CA LEU A 67 -9.04 0.97 -5.81
C LEU A 67 -8.43 2.04 -6.72
N ASN A 68 -7.29 1.73 -7.36
CA ASN A 68 -6.67 2.68 -8.29
C ASN A 68 -7.61 3.07 -9.44
N VAL A 69 -8.37 2.13 -9.96
CA VAL A 69 -9.36 2.37 -11.02
C VAL A 69 -10.74 2.80 -10.50
N GLY A 70 -10.85 3.15 -9.21
CA GLY A 70 -12.08 3.59 -8.56
C GLY A 70 -12.97 2.45 -8.07
N HIS A 71 -14.05 2.87 -7.40
CA HIS A 71 -15.11 1.96 -6.99
C HIS A 71 -15.94 1.56 -8.21
N ARG A 72 -16.27 0.28 -8.32
CA ARG A 72 -17.19 -0.29 -9.30
C ARG A 72 -16.89 0.16 -10.77
N PRO A 73 -15.66 0.06 -11.28
CA PRO A 73 -15.37 0.40 -12.66
C PRO A 73 -16.19 -0.50 -13.60
N GLU A 74 -16.84 0.11 -14.60
CA GLU A 74 -17.83 -0.56 -15.46
C GLU A 74 -17.21 -1.72 -16.25
N GLU A 75 -16.01 -1.52 -16.76
CA GLU A 75 -15.27 -2.54 -17.53
C GLU A 75 -14.99 -3.78 -16.70
N VAL A 76 -14.62 -3.60 -15.43
CA VAL A 76 -14.37 -4.72 -14.50
C VAL A 76 -15.67 -5.44 -14.17
N VAL A 77 -16.73 -4.70 -13.90
CA VAL A 77 -18.07 -5.29 -13.63
C VAL A 77 -18.54 -6.12 -14.80
N GLU A 78 -18.38 -5.63 -16.02
CA GLU A 78 -18.80 -6.35 -17.23
C GLU A 78 -17.96 -7.58 -17.50
N ALA A 79 -16.63 -7.51 -17.35
CA ALA A 79 -15.75 -8.66 -17.47
C ALA A 79 -16.13 -9.79 -16.49
N ILE A 80 -16.49 -9.43 -15.25
CA ILE A 80 -16.96 -10.38 -14.23
C ILE A 80 -18.29 -11.03 -14.65
N LYS A 81 -19.26 -10.26 -15.14
CA LYS A 81 -20.57 -10.79 -15.61
C LYS A 81 -20.36 -11.79 -16.74
N ILE A 82 -19.56 -11.45 -17.75
CA ILE A 82 -19.25 -12.34 -18.87
C ILE A 82 -18.60 -13.65 -18.37
N GLN A 83 -17.73 -13.57 -17.37
CA GLN A 83 -17.10 -14.77 -16.80
C GLN A 83 -18.11 -15.60 -15.99
N LEU A 84 -19.04 -14.96 -15.27
CA LEU A 84 -20.07 -15.67 -14.49
C LEU A 84 -20.99 -16.53 -15.37
N ASP A 85 -21.25 -16.11 -16.60
CA ASP A 85 -22.05 -16.88 -17.57
C ASP A 85 -21.34 -18.14 -18.07
N LYS A 86 -20.00 -18.24 -17.88
CA LYS A 86 -19.22 -19.41 -18.27
C LYS A 86 -19.06 -20.40 -17.12
N TYR A 87 -18.40 -19.99 -16.06
CA TYR A 87 -18.17 -20.73 -14.82
C TYR A 87 -17.58 -19.83 -13.75
N ILE A 88 -17.75 -20.21 -12.47
CA ILE A 88 -17.20 -19.45 -11.34
C ILE A 88 -15.79 -19.93 -11.00
N HIS A 89 -15.59 -21.25 -10.82
CA HIS A 89 -14.32 -21.79 -10.35
C HIS A 89 -14.20 -23.30 -10.63
N THR A 90 -13.05 -23.72 -11.15
CA THR A 90 -12.75 -25.15 -11.36
C THR A 90 -11.49 -25.61 -10.61
N CYS A 91 -10.82 -24.72 -9.91
CA CYS A 91 -9.49 -24.89 -9.31
C CYS A 91 -8.41 -25.18 -10.37
N PHE A 92 -7.50 -24.24 -10.60
CA PHE A 92 -6.47 -24.36 -11.65
C PHE A 92 -5.63 -25.63 -11.53
N HIS A 93 -5.43 -26.12 -10.30
CA HIS A 93 -4.73 -27.39 -10.04
C HIS A 93 -5.51 -28.65 -10.45
N VAL A 94 -6.83 -28.52 -10.70
CA VAL A 94 -7.70 -29.63 -11.12
C VAL A 94 -7.98 -29.55 -12.62
N ALA A 95 -8.43 -28.37 -13.07
CA ALA A 95 -8.72 -28.11 -14.48
C ALA A 95 -8.30 -26.69 -14.83
N MET A 96 -7.32 -26.55 -15.71
CA MET A 96 -6.76 -25.27 -16.15
C MET A 96 -7.79 -24.44 -16.93
N TYR A 97 -7.60 -23.13 -16.92
CA TYR A 97 -8.45 -22.16 -17.63
C TYR A 97 -7.65 -20.97 -18.17
N GLU A 98 -8.10 -20.48 -19.31
CA GLU A 98 -7.44 -19.42 -20.09
C GLU A 98 -7.22 -18.12 -19.30
N PRO A 99 -8.19 -17.59 -18.50
CA PRO A 99 -8.00 -16.34 -17.76
C PRO A 99 -6.75 -16.29 -16.85
N TYR A 100 -6.34 -17.45 -16.31
CA TYR A 100 -5.10 -17.53 -15.52
C TYR A 100 -3.86 -17.31 -16.40
N LEU A 101 -3.82 -17.95 -17.57
CA LEU A 101 -2.71 -17.83 -18.52
C LEU A 101 -2.62 -16.41 -19.07
N ALA A 102 -3.74 -15.85 -19.50
CA ALA A 102 -3.83 -14.49 -20.04
C ALA A 102 -3.33 -13.44 -19.02
N LEU A 103 -3.73 -13.56 -17.74
CA LEU A 103 -3.22 -12.69 -16.70
C LEU A 103 -1.73 -12.89 -16.44
N ALA A 104 -1.25 -14.13 -16.39
CA ALA A 104 0.18 -14.42 -16.19
C ALA A 104 1.03 -13.83 -17.32
N GLU A 105 0.59 -13.96 -18.57
CA GLU A 105 1.23 -13.37 -19.75
C GLU A 105 1.23 -11.82 -19.65
N LYS A 106 0.09 -11.19 -19.36
CA LYS A 106 -0.01 -9.73 -19.23
C LYS A 106 0.86 -9.19 -18.11
N LEU A 107 0.94 -9.87 -16.97
CA LEU A 107 1.81 -9.48 -15.87
C LEU A 107 3.30 -9.60 -16.27
N ALA A 108 3.69 -10.63 -17.02
CA ALA A 108 5.06 -10.78 -17.52
C ALA A 108 5.44 -9.66 -18.49
N GLU A 109 4.48 -9.20 -19.31
CA GLU A 109 4.67 -8.08 -20.25
C GLU A 109 4.92 -6.74 -19.51
N ILE A 110 4.09 -6.38 -18.52
CA ILE A 110 4.10 -5.05 -17.90
C ILE A 110 5.07 -4.89 -16.74
N THR A 111 5.63 -5.98 -16.19
CA THR A 111 6.58 -5.90 -15.06
C THR A 111 8.01 -5.62 -15.52
N PRO A 112 8.81 -4.90 -14.70
CA PRO A 112 10.21 -4.64 -15.03
C PRO A 112 11.05 -5.93 -15.12
N GLY A 113 12.18 -5.85 -15.82
CA GLY A 113 13.13 -6.94 -16.04
C GLY A 113 13.08 -7.49 -17.45
N SER A 114 14.29 -7.72 -18.04
CA SER A 114 14.49 -8.17 -19.42
C SER A 114 14.62 -9.71 -19.56
N PHE A 115 14.46 -10.44 -18.46
CA PHE A 115 14.57 -11.90 -18.36
C PHE A 115 13.22 -12.62 -18.61
N GLU A 116 13.26 -13.93 -18.88
CA GLU A 116 12.05 -14.75 -18.90
C GLU A 116 11.38 -14.76 -17.54
N LYS A 117 10.05 -14.61 -17.52
CA LYS A 117 9.26 -14.46 -16.31
C LYS A 117 8.18 -15.52 -16.21
N LYS A 118 7.90 -15.97 -14.99
CA LYS A 118 6.75 -16.82 -14.66
C LYS A 118 5.98 -16.26 -13.50
N THR A 119 4.68 -16.58 -13.44
CA THR A 119 3.75 -16.04 -12.45
C THR A 119 2.97 -17.15 -11.78
N ILE A 120 2.88 -17.09 -10.44
CA ILE A 120 1.85 -17.82 -9.68
C ILE A 120 0.82 -16.83 -9.16
N LEU A 121 -0.46 -17.18 -9.29
CA LEU A 121 -1.58 -16.39 -8.77
C LEU A 121 -2.10 -16.99 -7.46
N LEU A 122 -2.43 -16.11 -6.51
CA LEU A 122 -2.84 -16.45 -5.15
C LEU A 122 -4.02 -15.52 -4.75
N ASN A 123 -4.38 -15.43 -3.45
CA ASN A 123 -5.59 -14.73 -3.03
C ASN A 123 -5.33 -13.40 -2.31
N SER A 124 -4.17 -13.23 -1.68
CA SER A 124 -3.87 -12.05 -0.87
C SER A 124 -2.39 -11.66 -0.92
N GLY A 125 -2.07 -10.39 -0.63
CA GLY A 125 -0.68 -9.95 -0.55
C GLY A 125 0.14 -10.72 0.49
N ALA A 126 -0.47 -11.15 1.60
CA ALA A 126 0.20 -11.99 2.59
C ALA A 126 0.59 -13.36 2.01
N GLU A 127 -0.30 -13.99 1.22
CA GLU A 127 0.03 -15.24 0.52
C GLU A 127 1.12 -15.05 -0.54
N ALA A 128 1.11 -13.92 -1.25
CA ALA A 128 2.18 -13.58 -2.19
C ALA A 128 3.53 -13.49 -1.49
N VAL A 129 3.62 -12.78 -0.35
CA VAL A 129 4.84 -12.70 0.46
C VAL A 129 5.29 -14.08 0.96
N GLU A 130 4.38 -14.88 1.53
CA GLU A 130 4.67 -16.24 2.00
C GLU A 130 5.24 -17.11 0.88
N ASN A 131 4.64 -17.08 -0.31
CA ASN A 131 5.09 -17.88 -1.45
C ASN A 131 6.38 -17.34 -2.08
N ALA A 132 6.58 -16.02 -2.15
CA ALA A 132 7.85 -15.45 -2.60
C ALA A 132 9.02 -15.92 -1.72
N VAL A 133 8.83 -15.93 -0.39
CA VAL A 133 9.84 -16.45 0.55
C VAL A 133 10.03 -17.96 0.40
N LYS A 134 8.97 -18.75 0.23
CA LYS A 134 9.07 -20.19 -0.03
C LYS A 134 9.88 -20.49 -1.30
N ILE A 135 9.60 -19.77 -2.38
CA ILE A 135 10.28 -19.91 -3.66
C ILE A 135 11.77 -19.54 -3.51
N ALA A 136 12.06 -18.39 -2.86
CA ALA A 136 13.42 -17.94 -2.61
C ALA A 136 14.24 -18.95 -1.80
N ARG A 137 13.67 -19.49 -0.72
CA ARG A 137 14.30 -20.54 0.10
C ARG A 137 14.54 -21.83 -0.69
N LYS A 138 13.56 -22.23 -1.49
CA LYS A 138 13.66 -23.46 -2.30
C LYS A 138 14.75 -23.35 -3.37
N TYR A 139 14.84 -22.20 -4.04
CA TYR A 139 15.83 -21.95 -5.09
C TYR A 139 17.25 -21.86 -4.54
N THR A 140 17.44 -21.10 -3.45
CA THR A 140 18.79 -20.85 -2.90
C THR A 140 19.29 -21.95 -1.96
N GLY A 141 18.39 -22.77 -1.41
CA GLY A 141 18.72 -23.71 -0.33
C GLY A 141 19.04 -23.02 1.01
N ARG A 142 18.88 -21.68 1.11
CA ARG A 142 19.16 -20.86 2.29
C ARG A 142 17.86 -20.53 3.02
N SER A 143 17.93 -20.20 4.32
CA SER A 143 16.73 -19.97 5.15
C SER A 143 16.48 -18.53 5.55
N GLY A 144 17.51 -17.70 5.62
CA GLY A 144 17.47 -16.33 6.13
C GLY A 144 16.70 -15.37 5.21
N ILE A 145 15.88 -14.51 5.81
CA ILE A 145 15.17 -13.42 5.10
C ILE A 145 15.40 -12.12 5.84
N VAL A 146 15.89 -11.12 5.15
CA VAL A 146 16.01 -9.75 5.68
C VAL A 146 14.80 -8.93 5.23
N SER A 147 14.16 -8.25 6.18
CA SER A 147 13.21 -7.17 5.95
C SER A 147 13.70 -5.89 6.62
N PHE A 148 12.97 -4.79 6.49
CA PHE A 148 13.44 -3.49 6.99
C PHE A 148 12.57 -2.95 8.13
N THR A 149 13.17 -2.09 8.97
CA THR A 149 12.43 -1.32 9.98
C THR A 149 11.32 -0.52 9.31
N ARG A 150 10.16 -0.40 9.99
CA ARG A 150 8.91 0.21 9.51
C ARG A 150 8.19 -0.55 8.39
N GLY A 151 8.79 -1.59 7.77
CA GLY A 151 8.17 -2.38 6.71
C GLY A 151 6.93 -3.15 7.18
N PHE A 152 6.03 -3.42 6.23
CA PHE A 152 4.82 -4.22 6.43
C PHE A 152 4.65 -5.25 5.31
N HIS A 153 4.63 -6.53 5.66
CA HIS A 153 4.59 -7.65 4.72
C HIS A 153 3.45 -8.65 5.00
N GLY A 154 2.41 -8.20 5.70
CA GLY A 154 1.23 -9.02 5.99
C GLY A 154 1.05 -9.37 7.46
N ARG A 155 0.01 -10.19 7.74
CA ARG A 155 -0.43 -10.58 9.09
C ARG A 155 -0.50 -12.10 9.29
N THR A 156 0.02 -12.90 8.37
CA THR A 156 0.30 -14.32 8.56
C THR A 156 1.51 -14.49 9.47
N LEU A 157 1.82 -15.71 9.93
CA LEU A 157 2.90 -15.91 10.88
C LEU A 157 4.26 -15.39 10.36
N LEU A 158 4.64 -15.73 9.11
CA LEU A 158 5.86 -15.20 8.51
C LEU A 158 5.69 -13.71 8.16
N GLY A 159 4.56 -13.29 7.61
CA GLY A 159 4.27 -11.89 7.33
C GLY A 159 4.41 -10.99 8.56
N MET A 160 3.92 -11.42 9.74
CA MET A 160 4.13 -10.72 11.03
C MET A 160 5.60 -10.69 11.44
N SER A 161 6.36 -11.77 11.18
CA SER A 161 7.79 -11.84 11.50
C SER A 161 8.57 -10.79 10.70
N LEU A 162 8.23 -10.62 9.43
CA LEU A 162 8.82 -9.62 8.53
C LEU A 162 8.29 -8.20 8.77
N THR A 163 7.08 -8.04 9.29
CA THR A 163 6.48 -6.74 9.63
C THR A 163 7.16 -6.11 10.85
N SER A 164 7.36 -4.79 10.83
CA SER A 164 8.10 -4.08 11.87
C SER A 164 7.25 -3.64 13.06
N LYS A 165 6.10 -2.96 12.80
CA LYS A 165 5.27 -2.33 13.84
C LYS A 165 4.67 -3.39 14.79
N VAL A 166 4.98 -3.26 16.10
CA VAL A 166 4.53 -4.23 17.11
C VAL A 166 3.03 -4.13 17.34
N LYS A 167 2.52 -2.94 17.75
CA LYS A 167 1.07 -2.70 17.90
C LYS A 167 0.55 -1.96 16.67
N PRO A 168 -0.57 -2.43 16.06
CA PRO A 168 -1.44 -3.52 16.51
C PRO A 168 -1.10 -4.91 15.94
N TYR A 169 -0.01 -5.09 15.16
CA TYR A 169 0.10 -6.23 14.26
C TYR A 169 0.62 -7.53 14.87
N LYS A 170 1.47 -7.47 15.89
CA LYS A 170 2.15 -8.67 16.40
C LYS A 170 2.31 -8.76 17.92
N PHE A 171 1.77 -7.80 18.68
CA PHE A 171 1.84 -7.82 20.14
C PHE A 171 1.11 -9.05 20.71
N GLN A 172 1.84 -9.88 21.46
CA GLN A 172 1.36 -11.14 22.06
C GLN A 172 0.85 -12.19 21.04
N MET A 173 1.34 -12.16 19.79
CA MET A 173 0.96 -13.13 18.74
C MET A 173 2.09 -14.10 18.35
N GLY A 174 3.20 -14.11 19.12
CA GLY A 174 4.30 -15.05 18.90
C GLY A 174 4.01 -16.47 19.42
N PRO A 175 4.92 -17.45 19.16
CA PRO A 175 6.24 -17.26 18.58
C PRO A 175 6.23 -16.94 17.10
N PHE A 176 7.25 -16.21 16.63
CA PHE A 176 7.39 -15.81 15.22
C PHE A 176 8.25 -16.79 14.43
N ALA A 177 8.20 -16.69 13.10
CA ALA A 177 9.00 -17.52 12.21
C ALA A 177 10.52 -17.26 12.44
N PRO A 178 11.35 -18.31 12.53
CA PRO A 178 12.79 -18.18 12.67
C PRO A 178 13.45 -17.69 11.38
N ALA A 179 14.75 -17.37 11.48
CA ALA A 179 15.60 -16.93 10.37
C ALA A 179 15.03 -15.69 9.62
N THR A 180 14.43 -14.77 10.38
CA THR A 180 13.98 -13.46 9.88
C THR A 180 14.76 -12.37 10.59
N TYR A 181 15.39 -11.50 9.82
CA TYR A 181 16.26 -10.43 10.30
C TYR A 181 15.70 -9.08 9.89
N LYS A 182 16.11 -8.02 10.60
CA LYS A 182 15.55 -6.70 10.37
C LYS A 182 16.64 -5.64 10.27
N ALA A 183 16.90 -5.19 9.05
CA ALA A 183 17.85 -4.13 8.76
C ALA A 183 17.21 -2.73 8.90
N MET A 184 18.05 -1.71 8.98
CA MET A 184 17.62 -0.32 9.01
C MET A 184 17.11 0.14 7.65
N PHE A 185 15.98 0.89 7.64
CA PHE A 185 15.50 1.61 6.46
C PHE A 185 15.74 3.11 6.62
N PRO A 186 16.26 3.82 5.63
CA PRO A 186 16.47 5.26 5.73
C PRO A 186 15.17 6.02 5.90
N TYR A 187 15.19 7.05 6.74
CA TYR A 187 14.07 7.95 6.94
C TYR A 187 14.59 9.39 6.96
N SER A 188 14.44 10.07 5.83
CA SER A 188 15.08 11.38 5.59
C SER A 188 14.69 12.45 6.60
N LEU A 189 13.45 12.44 7.10
CA LEU A 189 13.00 13.35 8.16
C LEU A 189 13.81 13.22 9.47
N HIS A 190 14.32 12.04 9.75
CA HIS A 190 15.08 11.71 10.97
C HIS A 190 16.58 11.52 10.71
N ARG A 191 17.10 11.99 9.58
CA ARG A 191 18.53 11.92 9.28
C ARG A 191 19.35 12.77 10.27
N PRO A 192 20.60 12.39 10.54
CA PRO A 192 21.48 13.18 11.38
C PRO A 192 21.65 14.61 10.86
N VAL A 193 21.72 15.57 11.77
CA VAL A 193 21.93 16.99 11.44
C VAL A 193 23.24 17.16 10.70
N GLY A 194 23.21 17.87 9.59
CA GLY A 194 24.40 18.14 8.75
C GLY A 194 24.63 17.14 7.62
N MET A 195 23.93 16.02 7.59
CA MET A 195 23.96 15.10 6.44
C MET A 195 22.95 15.52 5.36
N THR A 196 23.36 15.42 4.11
CA THR A 196 22.45 15.43 2.96
C THR A 196 21.65 14.13 2.89
N GLU A 197 20.58 14.08 2.09
CA GLU A 197 19.84 12.82 1.88
C GLU A 197 20.69 11.74 1.22
N GLU A 198 21.56 12.15 0.33
CA GLU A 198 22.47 11.26 -0.40
C GLU A 198 23.53 10.65 0.53
N GLU A 199 24.20 11.46 1.36
CA GLU A 199 25.15 10.98 2.36
C GLU A 199 24.48 10.06 3.39
N TYR A 200 23.24 10.36 3.78
CA TYR A 200 22.49 9.49 4.69
C TYR A 200 22.12 8.17 4.03
N ALA A 201 21.79 8.18 2.74
CA ALA A 201 21.53 6.94 1.98
C ALA A 201 22.79 6.07 1.91
N GLU A 202 23.96 6.67 1.61
CA GLU A 202 25.25 5.97 1.58
C GLU A 202 25.63 5.41 2.97
N PHE A 203 25.43 6.18 4.04
CA PHE A 203 25.60 5.69 5.40
C PHE A 203 24.69 4.47 5.68
N CYS A 204 23.42 4.51 5.27
CA CYS A 204 22.50 3.38 5.45
C CYS A 204 22.89 2.15 4.64
N VAL A 205 23.49 2.33 3.45
CA VAL A 205 24.06 1.21 2.67
C VAL A 205 25.24 0.57 3.44
N GLY A 206 26.15 1.40 3.98
CA GLY A 206 27.23 0.90 4.82
C GLY A 206 26.74 0.12 6.06
N GLN A 207 25.68 0.62 6.71
CA GLN A 207 25.05 -0.10 7.83
C GLN A 207 24.43 -1.43 7.39
N PHE A 208 23.97 -1.54 6.14
CA PHE A 208 23.48 -2.82 5.61
C PHE A 208 24.65 -3.78 5.30
N GLU A 209 25.79 -3.30 4.83
CA GLU A 209 27.01 -4.13 4.69
C GLU A 209 27.49 -4.64 6.06
N ASP A 210 27.60 -3.76 7.06
CA ASP A 210 27.99 -4.15 8.43
C ASP A 210 27.03 -5.18 9.04
N PHE A 211 25.73 -5.04 8.75
CA PHE A 211 24.70 -5.99 9.19
C PHE A 211 24.97 -7.43 8.70
N LEU A 212 25.54 -7.60 7.50
CA LEU A 212 25.91 -8.91 6.96
C LEU A 212 27.14 -9.54 7.65
N TYR A 213 27.84 -8.80 8.48
CA TYR A 213 28.94 -9.32 9.31
C TYR A 213 28.55 -9.51 10.78
N THR A 214 27.54 -8.75 11.26
CA THR A 214 27.21 -8.70 12.68
C THR A 214 25.95 -9.48 13.05
N GLU A 215 25.00 -9.64 12.12
CA GLU A 215 23.68 -10.23 12.39
C GLU A 215 23.45 -11.55 11.67
N VAL A 216 23.91 -11.68 10.42
CA VAL A 216 23.70 -12.89 9.61
C VAL A 216 24.67 -12.94 8.44
N ALA A 217 25.33 -14.09 8.26
CA ALA A 217 26.21 -14.29 7.11
C ALA A 217 25.44 -14.25 5.78
N PRO A 218 26.00 -13.62 4.72
CA PRO A 218 25.33 -13.56 3.40
C PRO A 218 24.96 -14.94 2.85
N GLU A 219 25.78 -15.95 3.12
CA GLU A 219 25.59 -17.35 2.66
C GLU A 219 24.37 -18.02 3.30
N GLU A 220 23.84 -17.49 4.40
CA GLU A 220 22.63 -18.00 5.04
C GLU A 220 21.35 -17.32 4.52
N LEU A 221 21.49 -16.20 3.78
CA LEU A 221 20.38 -15.40 3.29
C LEU A 221 19.84 -15.92 1.96
N ALA A 222 18.56 -16.29 1.96
CA ALA A 222 17.81 -16.60 0.74
C ALA A 222 17.40 -15.31 -0.01
N ALA A 223 16.90 -14.32 0.72
CA ALA A 223 16.42 -13.09 0.11
C ALA A 223 16.41 -11.88 1.07
N VAL A 224 16.44 -10.71 0.45
CA VAL A 224 15.99 -9.44 1.03
C VAL A 224 14.60 -9.15 0.47
N ILE A 225 13.65 -8.76 1.34
CA ILE A 225 12.33 -8.27 0.93
C ILE A 225 12.19 -6.79 1.30
N MET A 226 11.80 -5.96 0.32
CA MET A 226 11.68 -4.51 0.48
C MET A 226 10.41 -3.99 -0.20
N GLU A 227 9.64 -3.16 0.53
CA GLU A 227 8.69 -2.25 -0.12
C GLU A 227 9.51 -1.12 -0.79
N PRO A 228 9.42 -0.88 -2.10
CA PRO A 228 10.15 0.24 -2.75
C PRO A 228 9.79 1.60 -2.16
N VAL A 229 8.53 1.77 -1.73
CA VAL A 229 8.06 2.85 -0.86
C VAL A 229 7.30 2.20 0.28
N GLN A 230 7.69 2.47 1.53
CA GLN A 230 7.05 1.83 2.69
C GLN A 230 5.63 2.35 2.91
N GLY A 231 4.62 1.47 2.74
CA GLY A 231 3.20 1.81 2.85
C GLY A 231 2.75 2.11 4.28
N GLU A 232 2.62 1.09 5.09
CA GLU A 232 2.16 1.22 6.49
C GLU A 232 3.16 1.95 7.38
N GLY A 233 4.43 1.98 6.99
CA GLY A 233 5.48 2.78 7.61
C GLY A 233 5.24 4.28 7.54
N GLY A 234 4.44 4.75 6.58
CA GLY A 234 4.04 6.14 6.42
C GLY A 234 4.45 6.79 5.09
N PHE A 235 4.44 6.03 4.01
CA PHE A 235 4.86 6.47 2.68
C PHE A 235 6.29 7.01 2.67
N ILE A 236 7.19 6.23 3.30
CA ILE A 236 8.60 6.59 3.36
C ILE A 236 9.26 6.22 2.05
N ILE A 237 9.74 7.24 1.34
CA ILE A 237 10.43 7.13 0.06
C ILE A 237 11.92 7.12 0.35
N PRO A 238 12.64 6.03 0.07
CA PRO A 238 14.09 5.99 0.25
C PRO A 238 14.78 6.75 -0.89
N HIS A 239 15.95 7.27 -0.62
CA HIS A 239 16.81 7.80 -1.69
C HIS A 239 17.24 6.66 -2.62
N LYS A 240 17.30 6.92 -3.93
CA LYS A 240 17.61 5.92 -4.97
C LYS A 240 18.92 5.15 -4.70
N LYS A 241 19.96 5.85 -4.24
CA LYS A 241 21.26 5.23 -3.87
C LYS A 241 21.13 4.13 -2.82
N PHE A 242 20.19 4.26 -1.87
CA PHE A 242 19.99 3.21 -0.86
C PHE A 242 19.43 1.93 -1.49
N VAL A 243 18.37 2.05 -2.29
CA VAL A 243 17.74 0.87 -2.93
C VAL A 243 18.73 0.18 -3.86
N GLN A 244 19.44 0.97 -4.70
CA GLN A 244 20.49 0.45 -5.59
C GLN A 244 21.66 -0.16 -4.82
N GLY A 245 22.09 0.46 -3.72
CA GLY A 245 23.17 -0.07 -2.88
C GLY A 245 22.83 -1.42 -2.28
N VAL A 246 21.62 -1.56 -1.67
CA VAL A 246 21.14 -2.85 -1.14
C VAL A 246 20.99 -3.87 -2.27
N TYR A 247 20.42 -3.49 -3.41
CA TYR A 247 20.28 -4.36 -4.58
C TYR A 247 21.63 -4.87 -5.08
N ASN A 248 22.64 -4.00 -5.20
CA ASN A 248 23.99 -4.37 -5.63
C ASN A 248 24.69 -5.31 -4.63
N ILE A 249 24.50 -5.09 -3.33
CA ILE A 249 25.00 -5.99 -2.28
C ILE A 249 24.34 -7.37 -2.42
N CYS A 250 23.03 -7.41 -2.64
CA CYS A 250 22.32 -8.68 -2.90
C CYS A 250 22.92 -9.42 -4.12
N ARG A 251 23.14 -8.71 -5.23
CA ARG A 251 23.78 -9.29 -6.45
C ARG A 251 25.17 -9.83 -6.17
N LYS A 252 25.98 -9.11 -5.39
CA LYS A 252 27.36 -9.50 -5.01
C LYS A 252 27.42 -10.82 -4.23
N HIS A 253 26.39 -11.11 -3.44
CA HIS A 253 26.35 -12.28 -2.53
C HIS A 253 25.33 -13.35 -2.94
N ASP A 254 24.79 -13.29 -4.15
CA ASP A 254 23.74 -14.20 -4.66
C ASP A 254 22.54 -14.29 -3.70
N ILE A 255 22.14 -13.16 -3.11
CA ILE A 255 20.94 -13.01 -2.31
C ILE A 255 19.82 -12.52 -3.25
N LEU A 256 18.66 -13.17 -3.23
CA LEU A 256 17.54 -12.73 -4.06
C LEU A 256 16.95 -11.42 -3.53
N PHE A 257 16.54 -10.54 -4.45
CA PHE A 257 15.83 -9.31 -4.12
C PHE A 257 14.35 -9.45 -4.45
N ILE A 258 13.51 -9.37 -3.41
CA ILE A 258 12.04 -9.40 -3.52
C ILE A 258 11.52 -7.98 -3.38
N ALA A 259 10.93 -7.43 -4.44
CA ALA A 259 10.20 -6.17 -4.34
C ALA A 259 8.75 -6.45 -3.91
N ASP A 260 8.36 -5.93 -2.76
CA ASP A 260 6.98 -5.97 -2.29
C ASP A 260 6.20 -4.78 -2.87
N GLU A 261 5.63 -5.00 -4.05
CA GLU A 261 4.83 -4.02 -4.80
C GLU A 261 3.31 -4.14 -4.48
N VAL A 262 2.95 -4.82 -3.40
CA VAL A 262 1.54 -5.01 -3.01
C VAL A 262 0.80 -3.68 -2.87
N GLN A 263 1.45 -2.62 -2.38
CA GLN A 263 0.81 -1.30 -2.27
C GLN A 263 1.29 -0.28 -3.31
N THR A 264 2.50 -0.43 -3.82
CA THR A 264 3.15 0.52 -4.72
C THR A 264 2.86 0.28 -6.19
N GLY A 265 2.48 -0.93 -6.55
CA GLY A 265 2.22 -1.34 -7.94
C GLY A 265 0.95 -0.73 -8.55
N PHE A 266 0.78 -0.99 -9.83
CA PHE A 266 -0.37 -0.60 -10.65
C PHE A 266 -0.61 0.91 -10.66
N GLY A 267 0.44 1.68 -11.00
CA GLY A 267 0.36 3.11 -11.25
C GLY A 267 0.33 3.99 -10.01
N ARG A 268 0.24 3.42 -8.80
CA ARG A 268 0.08 4.19 -7.55
C ARG A 268 1.15 5.27 -7.35
N THR A 269 2.39 4.97 -7.73
CA THR A 269 3.55 5.86 -7.56
C THR A 269 3.89 6.69 -8.79
N GLY A 270 3.04 6.71 -9.82
CA GLY A 270 3.32 7.39 -11.08
C GLY A 270 4.19 6.59 -12.06
N GLU A 271 4.52 5.35 -11.73
CA GLU A 271 5.03 4.31 -12.60
C GLU A 271 4.17 3.05 -12.43
N MET A 272 4.13 2.14 -13.42
CA MET A 272 3.36 0.90 -13.30
C MET A 272 3.83 0.10 -12.08
N PHE A 273 5.13 0.06 -11.82
CA PHE A 273 5.76 -0.53 -10.63
C PHE A 273 6.82 0.43 -10.08
N ALA A 274 6.84 0.58 -8.76
CA ALA A 274 7.73 1.54 -8.09
C ALA A 274 9.22 1.17 -8.23
N SER A 275 9.56 -0.08 -8.46
CA SER A 275 10.92 -0.54 -8.74
C SER A 275 11.56 0.21 -9.90
N THR A 276 10.78 0.69 -10.87
CA THR A 276 11.23 1.49 -12.02
C THR A 276 11.86 2.82 -11.59
N HIS A 277 11.37 3.47 -10.52
CA HIS A 277 11.97 4.73 -10.01
C HIS A 277 13.41 4.55 -9.54
N PHE A 278 13.77 3.33 -9.15
CA PHE A 278 15.07 3.00 -8.57
C PHE A 278 16.03 2.34 -9.56
N ASP A 279 15.62 2.13 -10.81
CA ASP A 279 16.39 1.43 -11.86
C ASP A 279 16.88 0.05 -11.39
N ILE A 280 16.03 -0.74 -10.77
CA ILE A 280 16.32 -2.12 -10.35
C ILE A 280 15.41 -3.11 -11.07
N GLU A 281 15.93 -4.32 -11.30
CA GLU A 281 15.19 -5.47 -11.82
C GLU A 281 15.09 -6.56 -10.73
N PRO A 282 14.06 -6.53 -9.88
CA PRO A 282 13.90 -7.51 -8.79
C PRO A 282 13.86 -8.95 -9.31
N ASP A 283 14.38 -9.90 -8.53
CA ASP A 283 14.30 -11.31 -8.85
C ASP A 283 12.88 -11.86 -8.71
N LEU A 284 12.16 -11.36 -7.70
CA LEU A 284 10.74 -11.65 -7.45
C LEU A 284 9.98 -10.34 -7.15
N ILE A 285 8.73 -10.27 -7.58
CA ILE A 285 7.81 -9.17 -7.31
C ILE A 285 6.53 -9.74 -6.71
N THR A 286 6.09 -9.21 -5.56
CA THR A 286 4.78 -9.53 -4.99
C THR A 286 3.77 -8.46 -5.33
N MET A 287 2.56 -8.86 -5.74
CA MET A 287 1.49 -7.97 -6.21
C MET A 287 0.15 -8.37 -5.59
N SER A 288 -0.72 -7.40 -5.33
CA SER A 288 -2.11 -7.59 -4.88
C SER A 288 -2.87 -6.26 -4.95
N LYS A 289 -3.72 -5.97 -3.97
CA LYS A 289 -4.46 -4.68 -3.82
C LYS A 289 -5.08 -4.18 -5.13
N SER A 290 -4.43 -3.22 -5.79
CA SER A 290 -4.95 -2.59 -7.02
C SER A 290 -4.98 -3.49 -8.25
N LEU A 291 -4.49 -4.72 -8.14
CA LEU A 291 -4.47 -5.68 -9.24
C LEU A 291 -5.87 -5.97 -9.82
N ALA A 292 -6.92 -6.05 -9.00
CA ALA A 292 -8.25 -6.48 -9.46
C ALA A 292 -9.42 -5.67 -8.84
N ALA A 293 -9.26 -4.36 -8.62
CA ALA A 293 -10.31 -3.45 -8.18
C ALA A 293 -11.10 -3.95 -6.95
N GLY A 294 -10.42 -4.57 -5.98
CA GLY A 294 -11.01 -5.04 -4.73
C GLY A 294 -11.37 -6.53 -4.69
N LEU A 295 -11.29 -7.27 -5.80
CA LEU A 295 -11.40 -8.72 -5.76
C LEU A 295 -10.14 -9.36 -5.16
N PRO A 296 -10.29 -10.43 -4.33
CA PRO A 296 -9.16 -11.09 -3.70
C PRO A 296 -8.35 -11.86 -4.76
N ILE A 297 -7.22 -11.29 -5.14
CA ILE A 297 -6.20 -11.91 -5.98
C ILE A 297 -4.83 -11.30 -5.67
N SER A 298 -3.79 -12.08 -5.80
CA SER A 298 -2.41 -11.65 -5.72
C SER A 298 -1.52 -12.47 -6.64
N ALA A 299 -0.32 -12.01 -6.86
CA ALA A 299 0.66 -12.70 -7.70
C ALA A 299 2.05 -12.63 -7.08
N VAL A 300 2.84 -13.69 -7.34
CA VAL A 300 4.30 -13.63 -7.32
C VAL A 300 4.77 -13.85 -8.74
N LEU A 301 5.54 -12.91 -9.24
CA LEU A 301 6.20 -12.98 -10.54
C LEU A 301 7.70 -12.89 -10.33
N GLY A 302 8.47 -13.62 -11.11
CA GLY A 302 9.92 -13.56 -11.05
C GLY A 302 10.61 -14.24 -12.21
N ARG A 303 11.94 -14.33 -12.11
CA ARG A 303 12.78 -15.04 -13.09
C ARG A 303 12.32 -16.48 -13.23
N ALA A 304 12.20 -16.95 -14.47
CA ALA A 304 11.66 -18.28 -14.77
C ALA A 304 12.40 -19.39 -14.01
N GLU A 305 13.73 -19.34 -13.95
CA GLU A 305 14.57 -20.32 -13.25
C GLU A 305 14.33 -20.33 -11.73
N ILE A 306 14.01 -19.18 -11.12
CA ILE A 306 13.68 -19.08 -9.70
C ILE A 306 12.26 -19.61 -9.45
N MET A 307 11.32 -19.22 -10.32
CA MET A 307 9.92 -19.62 -10.19
C MET A 307 9.70 -21.12 -10.45
N ASP A 308 10.58 -21.79 -11.20
CA ASP A 308 10.54 -23.22 -11.46
C ASP A 308 11.25 -24.09 -10.39
N ALA A 309 11.86 -23.49 -9.37
CA ALA A 309 12.53 -24.24 -8.30
C ALA A 309 11.57 -25.15 -7.48
N PRO A 310 10.33 -24.76 -7.16
CA PRO A 310 9.37 -25.66 -6.54
C PRO A 310 8.88 -26.74 -7.51
N SER A 311 8.78 -27.98 -7.03
CA SER A 311 8.21 -29.10 -7.78
C SER A 311 6.68 -29.01 -7.86
N PRO A 312 6.03 -29.71 -8.82
CA PRO A 312 4.57 -29.72 -8.91
C PRO A 312 3.89 -30.09 -7.59
N GLY A 313 2.94 -29.24 -7.15
CA GLY A 313 2.19 -29.42 -5.91
C GLY A 313 2.82 -28.77 -4.66
N GLU A 314 4.05 -28.25 -4.73
CA GLU A 314 4.69 -27.59 -3.57
C GLU A 314 4.19 -26.16 -3.30
N ILE A 315 3.65 -25.49 -4.33
CA ILE A 315 3.06 -24.15 -4.23
C ILE A 315 1.69 -24.10 -4.89
N GLY A 316 0.83 -23.19 -4.44
CA GLY A 316 -0.51 -23.00 -4.96
C GLY A 316 -1.56 -22.87 -3.87
N GLY A 317 -2.82 -23.04 -4.25
CA GLY A 317 -3.98 -23.00 -3.35
C GLY A 317 -5.27 -23.20 -4.12
N THR A 318 -6.30 -23.72 -3.45
CA THR A 318 -7.59 -24.05 -4.07
C THR A 318 -8.21 -22.88 -4.86
N TYR A 319 -8.10 -21.66 -4.34
CA TYR A 319 -8.72 -20.47 -4.93
C TYR A 319 -7.73 -19.54 -5.64
N GLY A 320 -6.44 -19.85 -5.59
CA GLY A 320 -5.39 -19.04 -6.22
C GLY A 320 -5.65 -18.84 -7.71
N GLY A 321 -5.66 -17.57 -8.14
CA GLY A 321 -5.96 -17.22 -9.53
C GLY A 321 -7.42 -17.48 -9.93
N SER A 322 -8.39 -17.24 -9.02
CA SER A 322 -9.82 -17.33 -9.34
C SER A 322 -10.15 -16.71 -10.69
N PRO A 323 -10.93 -17.38 -11.58
CA PRO A 323 -11.30 -16.84 -12.89
C PRO A 323 -11.88 -15.42 -12.85
N LEU A 324 -12.73 -15.13 -11.85
CA LEU A 324 -13.30 -13.79 -11.66
C LEU A 324 -12.23 -12.75 -11.32
N GLY A 325 -11.25 -13.14 -10.47
CA GLY A 325 -10.12 -12.29 -10.14
C GLY A 325 -9.22 -12.03 -11.36
N CYS A 326 -8.99 -13.06 -12.18
CA CYS A 326 -8.15 -12.94 -13.37
C CYS A 326 -8.76 -12.00 -14.41
N VAL A 327 -10.05 -12.15 -14.76
CA VAL A 327 -10.70 -11.28 -15.74
C VAL A 327 -10.84 -9.85 -15.21
N ALA A 328 -11.07 -9.68 -13.91
CA ALA A 328 -11.08 -8.37 -13.27
C ALA A 328 -9.72 -7.69 -13.35
N ALA A 329 -8.63 -8.42 -13.09
CA ALA A 329 -7.27 -7.88 -13.18
C ALA A 329 -6.91 -7.46 -14.61
N LEU A 330 -7.26 -8.27 -15.61
CA LEU A 330 -7.07 -7.90 -17.02
C LEU A 330 -7.82 -6.62 -17.37
N ALA A 331 -9.09 -6.50 -16.97
CA ALA A 331 -9.88 -5.28 -17.20
C ALA A 331 -9.33 -4.05 -16.46
N VAL A 332 -8.76 -4.24 -15.26
CA VAL A 332 -8.06 -3.16 -14.52
C VAL A 332 -6.85 -2.68 -15.31
N ILE A 333 -6.00 -3.58 -15.80
CA ILE A 333 -4.80 -3.21 -16.55
C ILE A 333 -5.17 -2.50 -17.85
N GLU A 334 -6.16 -3.02 -18.59
CA GLU A 334 -6.65 -2.40 -19.81
C GLU A 334 -7.20 -0.98 -19.57
N LYS A 335 -7.99 -0.78 -18.49
CA LYS A 335 -8.49 0.55 -18.13
C LYS A 335 -7.36 1.50 -17.77
N MET A 336 -6.37 1.03 -17.03
CA MET A 336 -5.21 1.85 -16.68
C MET A 336 -4.43 2.33 -17.91
N GLU A 337 -4.23 1.45 -18.89
CA GLU A 337 -3.55 1.78 -20.14
C GLU A 337 -4.41 2.75 -20.98
N LYS A 338 -5.69 2.43 -21.21
CA LYS A 338 -6.61 3.20 -22.03
C LYS A 338 -6.83 4.63 -21.52
N GLU A 339 -6.93 4.80 -20.20
CA GLU A 339 -7.19 6.11 -19.57
C GLU A 339 -5.90 6.80 -19.11
N ASN A 340 -4.73 6.21 -19.38
CA ASN A 340 -3.40 6.74 -18.98
C ASN A 340 -3.33 7.08 -17.48
N LEU A 341 -3.81 6.15 -16.63
CA LEU A 341 -3.94 6.40 -15.20
C LEU A 341 -2.59 6.50 -14.47
N VAL A 342 -1.51 6.01 -15.06
CA VAL A 342 -0.14 6.22 -14.54
C VAL A 342 0.22 7.70 -14.57
N GLU A 343 -0.05 8.40 -15.69
CA GLU A 343 0.16 9.84 -15.79
C GLU A 343 -0.82 10.62 -14.89
N ARG A 344 -2.07 10.17 -14.82
CA ARG A 344 -3.05 10.75 -13.89
C ARG A 344 -2.59 10.67 -12.43
N SER A 345 -1.93 9.58 -12.05
CA SER A 345 -1.32 9.43 -10.72
C SER A 345 -0.29 10.53 -10.44
N ARG A 346 0.57 10.88 -11.40
CA ARG A 346 1.55 11.97 -11.26
C ARG A 346 0.84 13.31 -11.05
N GLN A 347 -0.16 13.62 -11.86
CA GLN A 347 -0.94 14.87 -11.76
C GLN A 347 -1.65 15.02 -10.42
N ILE A 348 -2.27 13.94 -9.92
CA ILE A 348 -2.90 13.93 -8.59
C ILE A 348 -1.86 14.18 -7.50
N GLY A 349 -0.71 13.49 -7.59
CA GLY A 349 0.37 13.65 -6.63
C GLY A 349 0.91 15.06 -6.58
N GLU A 350 1.16 15.69 -7.74
CA GLU A 350 1.60 17.08 -7.84
C GLU A 350 0.62 18.04 -7.18
N GLN A 351 -0.68 17.90 -7.44
CA GLN A 351 -1.71 18.75 -6.84
C GLN A 351 -1.73 18.61 -5.31
N ILE A 352 -1.70 17.37 -4.79
CA ILE A 352 -1.67 17.10 -3.34
C ILE A 352 -0.40 17.69 -2.70
N MET A 353 0.76 17.43 -3.30
CA MET A 353 2.05 17.91 -2.80
C MET A 353 2.11 19.45 -2.76
N GLN A 354 1.77 20.11 -3.86
CA GLN A 354 1.76 21.57 -3.95
C GLN A 354 0.83 22.19 -2.91
N HIS A 355 -0.36 21.62 -2.72
CA HIS A 355 -1.34 22.09 -1.75
C HIS A 355 -0.78 22.05 -0.31
N PHE A 356 -0.24 20.91 0.12
CA PHE A 356 0.27 20.77 1.48
C PHE A 356 1.62 21.43 1.72
N ILE A 357 2.48 21.58 0.72
CA ILE A 357 3.71 22.40 0.80
C ILE A 357 3.36 23.90 1.00
N ALA A 358 2.31 24.38 0.34
CA ALA A 358 1.82 25.72 0.58
C ALA A 358 1.27 25.87 2.00
N LEU A 359 0.43 24.92 2.44
CA LEU A 359 -0.19 24.92 3.76
C LEU A 359 0.83 24.76 4.91
N GLN A 360 1.92 24.04 4.70
CA GLN A 360 3.00 23.85 5.67
C GLN A 360 3.60 25.19 6.17
N LYS A 361 3.59 26.23 5.33
CA LYS A 361 4.08 27.57 5.69
C LYS A 361 3.20 28.25 6.73
N GLU A 362 1.90 27.92 6.74
CA GLU A 362 0.91 28.51 7.64
C GLU A 362 0.62 27.60 8.85
N VAL A 363 0.87 26.30 8.71
CA VAL A 363 0.56 25.27 9.70
C VAL A 363 1.83 24.47 10.06
N PRO A 364 2.69 25.00 10.95
CA PRO A 364 4.02 24.44 11.26
C PRO A 364 4.03 23.03 11.87
N ILE A 365 2.88 22.49 12.28
CA ILE A 365 2.77 21.08 12.70
C ILE A 365 2.93 20.11 11.53
N ILE A 366 2.78 20.55 10.28
CA ILE A 366 3.14 19.75 9.10
C ILE A 366 4.68 19.73 9.01
N ALA A 367 5.31 18.73 9.58
CA ALA A 367 6.77 18.61 9.59
C ALA A 367 7.32 18.21 8.22
N GLU A 368 6.62 17.35 7.51
CA GLU A 368 7.02 16.87 6.19
C GLU A 368 5.79 16.66 5.30
N VAL A 369 5.95 16.99 4.02
CA VAL A 369 5.05 16.63 2.92
C VAL A 369 5.87 15.79 1.95
N ARG A 370 5.43 14.56 1.68
CA ARG A 370 6.15 13.64 0.78
C ARG A 370 5.19 12.87 -0.10
N GLY A 371 5.66 12.46 -1.27
CA GLY A 371 4.84 11.69 -2.19
C GLY A 371 5.59 11.26 -3.44
N LEU A 372 5.10 10.20 -4.06
CA LEU A 372 5.54 9.69 -5.34
C LEU A 372 4.28 9.28 -6.12
N GLY A 373 4.00 9.94 -7.24
CA GLY A 373 2.68 9.85 -7.87
C GLY A 373 1.56 10.16 -6.86
N ALA A 374 0.46 9.44 -6.91
CA ALA A 374 -0.68 9.61 -5.99
C ALA A 374 -0.50 8.89 -4.63
N MET A 375 0.70 8.47 -4.30
CA MET A 375 1.06 7.93 -2.98
C MET A 375 1.66 9.05 -2.12
N CYS A 376 0.83 9.91 -1.54
CA CYS A 376 1.24 11.13 -0.83
C CYS A 376 0.89 11.05 0.66
N ALA A 377 1.69 11.73 1.48
CA ALA A 377 1.46 11.84 2.92
C ALA A 377 1.92 13.17 3.50
N ILE A 378 1.31 13.55 4.63
CA ILE A 378 1.81 14.59 5.52
C ILE A 378 2.11 13.99 6.88
N GLU A 379 3.20 14.42 7.51
CA GLU A 379 3.57 14.00 8.85
C GLU A 379 3.40 15.14 9.83
N LEU A 380 2.65 14.86 10.92
CA LEU A 380 2.31 15.86 11.93
C LEU A 380 3.20 15.68 13.17
N ILE A 381 4.01 16.70 13.46
CA ILE A 381 4.96 16.73 14.57
C ILE A 381 4.82 18.09 15.29
N HIS A 382 4.84 18.06 16.61
CA HIS A 382 4.80 19.27 17.41
C HIS A 382 6.06 20.12 17.15
N PRO A 383 5.94 21.39 16.73
CA PRO A 383 7.07 22.17 16.24
C PRO A 383 8.16 22.43 17.30
N SER A 384 7.79 22.57 18.57
CA SER A 384 8.74 22.83 19.67
C SER A 384 9.28 21.53 20.29
N THR A 385 8.41 20.59 20.67
CA THR A 385 8.82 19.36 21.38
C THR A 385 9.34 18.26 20.48
N LYS A 386 9.13 18.40 19.17
CA LYS A 386 9.45 17.36 18.14
C LYS A 386 8.75 16.01 18.36
N GLN A 387 7.68 15.98 19.17
CA GLN A 387 6.93 14.75 19.42
C GLN A 387 5.88 14.50 18.33
N PRO A 388 5.64 13.22 17.92
CA PRO A 388 4.57 12.85 17.00
C PRO A 388 3.18 13.24 17.54
N MET A 389 2.35 13.89 16.74
CA MET A 389 1.01 14.38 17.14
C MET A 389 -0.09 13.33 16.91
N LYS A 390 0.02 12.17 17.55
CA LYS A 390 -0.89 11.03 17.36
C LYS A 390 -2.36 11.37 17.65
N GLU A 391 -2.64 11.96 18.83
CA GLU A 391 -4.00 12.28 19.27
C GLU A 391 -4.63 13.34 18.37
N PHE A 392 -3.85 14.36 17.98
CA PHE A 392 -4.28 15.37 17.03
C PHE A 392 -4.65 14.73 15.68
N THR A 393 -3.79 13.86 15.16
CA THR A 393 -4.01 13.16 13.89
C THR A 393 -5.29 12.32 13.93
N ALA A 394 -5.53 11.58 15.02
CA ALA A 394 -6.73 10.78 15.19
C ALA A 394 -8.00 11.67 15.26
N THR A 395 -7.96 12.79 15.98
CA THR A 395 -9.06 13.75 16.06
C THR A 395 -9.33 14.40 14.70
N TYR A 396 -8.27 14.78 13.98
CA TYR A 396 -8.38 15.37 12.65
C TYR A 396 -8.95 14.37 11.63
N THR A 397 -8.50 13.11 11.63
CA THR A 397 -9.03 12.06 10.76
C THR A 397 -10.53 11.84 10.99
N LYS A 398 -10.95 11.84 12.26
CA LYS A 398 -12.37 11.75 12.64
C LYS A 398 -13.17 12.95 12.13
N ALA A 399 -12.69 14.16 12.35
CA ALA A 399 -13.35 15.38 11.89
C ALA A 399 -13.47 15.44 10.37
N LEU A 400 -12.46 14.96 9.64
CA LEU A 400 -12.51 14.82 8.18
C LEU A 400 -13.65 13.89 7.74
N CYS A 401 -13.78 12.73 8.38
CA CYS A 401 -14.87 11.79 8.09
C CYS A 401 -16.23 12.43 8.35
N GLU A 402 -16.40 13.16 9.44
CA GLU A 402 -17.62 13.91 9.77
C GLU A 402 -17.95 15.01 8.77
N GLN A 403 -16.95 15.51 8.03
CA GLN A 403 -17.10 16.48 6.93
C GLN A 403 -17.08 15.84 5.54
N GLY A 404 -17.19 14.52 5.45
CA GLY A 404 -17.34 13.79 4.20
C GLY A 404 -16.04 13.46 3.47
N VAL A 405 -14.91 13.38 4.17
CA VAL A 405 -13.64 12.96 3.58
C VAL A 405 -13.04 11.78 4.36
N ILE A 406 -12.89 10.63 3.71
CA ILE A 406 -12.31 9.42 4.29
C ILE A 406 -10.81 9.41 4.05
N VAL A 407 -10.01 9.52 5.09
CA VAL A 407 -8.54 9.41 5.07
C VAL A 407 -8.04 8.43 6.12
N LEU A 408 -6.79 7.98 5.99
CA LEU A 408 -6.18 7.02 6.89
C LEU A 408 -4.93 7.59 7.57
N ALA A 409 -4.79 7.30 8.86
CA ALA A 409 -3.53 7.51 9.57
C ALA A 409 -2.59 6.31 9.40
N ALA A 410 -1.28 6.58 9.36
CA ALA A 410 -0.21 5.61 9.21
C ALA A 410 1.00 5.94 10.08
N GLY A 411 2.10 5.20 9.87
CA GLY A 411 3.35 5.37 10.59
C GLY A 411 3.37 4.63 11.94
N VAL A 412 4.56 4.45 12.48
CA VAL A 412 4.76 3.75 13.76
C VAL A 412 4.03 4.44 14.89
N HIS A 413 4.01 5.77 14.88
CA HIS A 413 3.37 6.61 15.90
C HIS A 413 1.92 7.00 15.57
N GLY A 414 1.42 6.73 14.35
CA GLY A 414 0.06 7.10 13.95
C GLY A 414 -0.16 8.61 13.77
N ASN A 415 0.89 9.34 13.41
CA ASN A 415 0.92 10.79 13.21
C ASN A 415 1.06 11.19 11.74
N ILE A 416 0.89 10.25 10.82
CA ILE A 416 1.01 10.47 9.38
C ILE A 416 -0.36 10.30 8.74
N LEU A 417 -0.85 11.32 8.03
CA LEU A 417 -1.99 11.17 7.14
C LEU A 417 -1.49 10.73 5.78
N ARG A 418 -2.13 9.71 5.22
CA ARG A 418 -1.80 9.18 3.90
C ARG A 418 -2.99 9.30 2.94
N PHE A 419 -2.69 9.67 1.71
CA PHE A 419 -3.64 9.84 0.64
C PHE A 419 -3.46 8.73 -0.40
N LEU A 420 -4.50 7.97 -0.63
CA LEU A 420 -4.59 6.82 -1.54
C LEU A 420 -5.84 6.95 -2.42
N THR A 421 -6.07 8.15 -2.94
CA THR A 421 -7.24 8.41 -3.77
C THR A 421 -7.33 7.44 -4.95
N PRO A 422 -8.52 7.02 -5.37
CA PRO A 422 -8.69 6.44 -6.70
C PRO A 422 -8.09 7.36 -7.76
N LEU A 423 -7.40 6.80 -8.75
CA LEU A 423 -6.76 7.59 -9.82
C LEU A 423 -7.80 8.20 -10.80
N VAL A 424 -9.03 7.75 -10.74
CA VAL A 424 -10.17 8.28 -11.50
C VAL A 424 -10.86 9.46 -10.79
N ILE A 425 -10.35 9.91 -9.65
CA ILE A 425 -10.87 11.11 -8.96
C ILE A 425 -10.80 12.32 -9.91
N THR A 426 -11.89 13.09 -10.02
CA THR A 426 -11.87 14.30 -10.85
C THR A 426 -11.12 15.43 -10.15
N ASP A 427 -10.70 16.45 -10.90
CA ASP A 427 -10.03 17.61 -10.31
C ASP A 427 -10.95 18.37 -9.35
N GLU A 428 -12.24 18.47 -9.67
CA GLU A 428 -13.22 19.09 -8.78
C GLU A 428 -13.35 18.33 -7.45
N GLN A 429 -13.44 17.02 -7.50
CA GLN A 429 -13.50 16.15 -6.32
C GLN A 429 -12.22 16.27 -5.48
N LEU A 430 -11.07 16.26 -6.13
CA LEU A 430 -9.76 16.40 -5.47
C LEU A 430 -9.66 17.75 -4.77
N GLN A 431 -9.99 18.84 -5.47
CA GLN A 431 -9.93 20.21 -4.90
C GLN A 431 -10.95 20.42 -3.77
N GLU A 432 -12.16 19.84 -3.88
CA GLU A 432 -13.13 19.88 -2.79
C GLU A 432 -12.61 19.18 -1.54
N GLY A 433 -12.06 17.97 -1.69
CA GLY A 433 -11.45 17.23 -0.57
C GLY A 433 -10.29 17.98 0.08
N LEU A 434 -9.36 18.50 -0.74
CA LEU A 434 -8.23 19.30 -0.24
C LEU A 434 -8.69 20.58 0.48
N SER A 435 -9.74 21.26 -0.01
CA SER A 435 -10.29 22.44 0.62
C SER A 435 -10.92 22.13 1.99
N ILE A 436 -11.61 21.00 2.12
CA ILE A 436 -12.16 20.54 3.42
C ILE A 436 -11.00 20.24 4.38
N MET A 437 -9.98 19.53 3.92
CA MET A 437 -8.79 19.20 4.72
C MET A 437 -8.09 20.46 5.21
N ASN A 438 -7.85 21.43 4.33
CA ASN A 438 -7.21 22.71 4.68
C ASN A 438 -7.98 23.44 5.77
N ARG A 439 -9.27 23.72 5.54
CA ARG A 439 -10.13 24.46 6.47
C ARG A 439 -10.12 23.84 7.87
N LEU A 440 -10.25 22.52 7.95
CA LEU A 440 -10.25 21.82 9.24
C LEU A 440 -8.89 21.85 9.92
N LEU A 441 -7.80 21.61 9.17
CA LEU A 441 -6.46 21.59 9.75
C LEU A 441 -6.06 22.93 10.30
N VAL A 442 -6.32 24.03 9.57
CA VAL A 442 -6.07 25.41 10.02
C VAL A 442 -6.86 25.73 11.28
N SER A 443 -8.17 25.45 11.28
CA SER A 443 -9.05 25.71 12.41
C SER A 443 -8.62 24.96 13.68
N MET A 444 -8.29 23.67 13.54
CA MET A 444 -7.85 22.83 14.66
C MET A 444 -6.47 23.27 15.19
N TYR A 445 -5.54 23.62 14.30
CA TYR A 445 -4.23 24.13 14.69
C TYR A 445 -4.35 25.44 15.48
N GLN A 446 -5.14 26.41 15.00
CA GLN A 446 -5.38 27.68 15.70
C GLN A 446 -5.98 27.47 17.10
N SER A 447 -6.89 26.52 17.24
CA SER A 447 -7.48 26.15 18.52
C SER A 447 -6.45 25.55 19.49
N THR A 448 -5.51 24.75 18.99
CA THR A 448 -4.44 24.15 19.79
C THR A 448 -3.49 25.22 20.29
N VAL A 449 -3.01 26.11 19.42
CA VAL A 449 -2.11 27.21 19.77
C VAL A 449 -2.76 28.15 20.82
N ALA A 450 -4.04 28.47 20.65
CA ALA A 450 -4.77 29.31 21.62
C ALA A 450 -4.89 28.66 23.02
N THR A 451 -4.80 27.35 23.12
CA THR A 451 -4.85 26.61 24.38
C THR A 451 -3.47 26.56 25.07
N GLU A 452 -2.39 26.52 24.31
CA GLU A 452 -1.01 26.48 24.82
C GLU A 452 -0.51 27.84 25.34
N VAL A 453 -1.15 28.94 24.90
CA VAL A 453 -0.82 30.33 25.34
C VAL A 453 -1.53 30.72 26.63
N LYS A 454 -2.46 29.91 27.11
CA LYS A 454 -3.16 30.10 28.41
C LYS A 454 -2.53 29.22 29.49
#